data_71b83527a93dd776bbf76bdefb76db08
#
_entry.id   71b83527a93dd776bbf76bdefb76db08
#
_cell.length_a   1.000
_cell.length_b   1.000
_cell.length_c   1.000
_cell.angle_alpha   90.00
_cell.angle_beta   90.00
_cell.angle_gamma   90.00
#
_symmetry.space_group_name_H-M   'P 1'
#
loop_
_entity.id
_entity.type
_entity.pdbx_description
1 polymer ?
#
loop_
_entity_poly.entity_id
_entity_poly.type
_entity_poly.pdbx_seq_one_letter_code
_entity_poly.pdbx_strand_id
1 'polypeptide(L)'
;MKRRVYFIEGDGIGREVWAAGRPVIDRAVELAFEDGRGFDWVELLAGKKAFDQTGTYLPEATLDALKKADLAMKGPLETPVGKGFRSLNVTMRQTLDLFACIRPIEYFKGIESPVKHPERVNMVIFRENTEDVYAGIEWQAGSPEAKRLIAFLRDEMGANVDELSGIGIKPMTAKGSKRLIRKAIQFALEQNRASVTMAHKGNIMKYTEGAFRNWGYELAAEEFAGVVVRESEECCPPGRVVLQDRIADAMFQEVLIRPERYDVIATPNLNGDYLSDALAAQVGGLGLAPGVNMSSDLAFFEPTHGTAPTIEGKDLANPGSLILSGALMLDHVGWHAAARKIRKAVELAISNGLVTVDLAAQMAHAKQVGCAEFGNILLENLEKV
;
A
#
# COMPACT_ATOMS: atom_id res chain seq x y z
N MET A 1 -25.81 -3.16 -13.81
CA MET A 1 -24.73 -3.93 -14.52
C MET A 1 -23.68 -4.36 -13.51
N LYS A 2 -23.34 -5.65 -13.46
CA LYS A 2 -22.27 -6.14 -12.57
C LYS A 2 -20.89 -5.92 -13.19
N ARG A 3 -19.91 -5.51 -12.38
CA ARG A 3 -18.52 -5.31 -12.77
C ARG A 3 -17.69 -6.49 -12.33
N ARG A 4 -16.88 -7.08 -13.22
CA ARG A 4 -16.04 -8.21 -12.88
C ARG A 4 -14.87 -7.77 -12.01
N VAL A 5 -14.61 -8.53 -10.93
CA VAL A 5 -13.45 -8.36 -10.06
C VAL A 5 -12.82 -9.73 -9.85
N TYR A 6 -11.56 -9.86 -10.20
CA TYR A 6 -10.81 -11.06 -9.85
C TYR A 6 -10.36 -10.99 -8.39
N PHE A 7 -10.46 -12.10 -7.67
CA PHE A 7 -9.99 -12.11 -6.29
C PHE A 7 -9.14 -13.33 -5.96
N ILE A 8 -8.20 -13.14 -5.04
CA ILE A 8 -7.38 -14.17 -4.43
C ILE A 8 -7.68 -14.15 -2.94
N GLU A 9 -8.17 -15.24 -2.39
CA GLU A 9 -8.58 -15.34 -0.98
C GLU A 9 -7.40 -15.07 -0.02
N GLY A 10 -6.21 -15.57 -0.36
CA GLY A 10 -4.99 -15.41 0.43
C GLY A 10 -4.71 -16.57 1.36
N ASP A 11 -3.59 -16.47 2.08
CA ASP A 11 -3.07 -17.44 3.03
C ASP A 11 -3.29 -16.98 4.48
N GLY A 12 -3.13 -17.88 5.43
CA GLY A 12 -3.26 -17.58 6.86
C GLY A 12 -4.63 -16.98 7.18
N ILE A 13 -4.66 -15.79 7.77
CA ILE A 13 -5.92 -15.09 8.09
C ILE A 13 -6.71 -14.63 6.85
N GLY A 14 -6.17 -14.78 5.64
CA GLY A 14 -6.78 -14.32 4.39
C GLY A 14 -8.20 -14.81 4.22
N ARG A 15 -8.46 -16.11 4.48
CA ARG A 15 -9.78 -16.72 4.36
C ARG A 15 -10.82 -16.10 5.29
N GLU A 16 -10.47 -15.88 6.56
CA GLU A 16 -11.42 -15.33 7.54
C GLU A 16 -11.69 -13.83 7.30
N VAL A 17 -10.67 -13.03 6.97
CA VAL A 17 -10.88 -11.60 6.66
C VAL A 17 -11.64 -11.39 5.36
N TRP A 18 -11.50 -12.32 4.39
CA TRP A 18 -12.27 -12.30 3.15
C TRP A 18 -13.74 -12.66 3.41
N ALA A 19 -14.00 -13.72 4.20
CA ALA A 19 -15.35 -14.14 4.56
C ALA A 19 -16.11 -13.03 5.31
N ALA A 20 -15.45 -12.30 6.20
CA ALA A 20 -16.02 -11.17 6.91
C ALA A 20 -16.18 -9.91 6.03
N GLY A 21 -15.20 -9.63 5.16
CA GLY A 21 -15.12 -8.36 4.44
C GLY A 21 -15.97 -8.29 3.17
N ARG A 22 -16.00 -9.33 2.35
CA ARG A 22 -16.74 -9.33 1.09
C ARG A 22 -18.23 -9.00 1.27
N PRO A 23 -18.98 -9.60 2.22
CA PRO A 23 -20.39 -9.24 2.42
C PRO A 23 -20.59 -7.76 2.74
N VAL A 24 -19.67 -7.13 3.48
CA VAL A 24 -19.71 -5.70 3.80
C VAL A 24 -19.57 -4.85 2.54
N ILE A 25 -18.64 -5.21 1.65
CA ILE A 25 -18.42 -4.50 0.37
C ILE A 25 -19.67 -4.62 -0.51
N ASP A 26 -20.19 -5.83 -0.69
CA ASP A 26 -21.36 -6.08 -1.53
C ASP A 26 -22.60 -5.35 -0.97
N ARG A 27 -22.84 -5.40 0.34
CA ARG A 27 -23.97 -4.75 1.00
C ARG A 27 -23.90 -3.22 0.91
N ALA A 28 -22.72 -2.65 1.03
CA ALA A 28 -22.55 -1.20 0.86
C ALA A 28 -22.95 -0.71 -0.54
N VAL A 29 -22.68 -1.51 -1.58
CA VAL A 29 -23.11 -1.19 -2.96
C VAL A 29 -24.63 -1.32 -3.11
N GLU A 30 -25.23 -2.40 -2.57
CA GLU A 30 -26.68 -2.59 -2.60
C GLU A 30 -27.43 -1.43 -1.95
N LEU A 31 -26.96 -0.97 -0.79
CA LEU A 31 -27.58 0.13 -0.04
C LEU A 31 -27.37 1.51 -0.69
N ALA A 32 -26.29 1.67 -1.42
CA ALA A 32 -25.95 2.96 -2.03
C ALA A 32 -26.61 3.17 -3.39
N PHE A 33 -27.08 2.08 -4.07
CA PHE A 33 -27.57 2.15 -5.44
C PHE A 33 -28.75 1.20 -5.68
N GLU A 34 -29.83 1.74 -6.25
CA GLU A 34 -31.06 1.00 -6.57
C GLU A 34 -31.03 0.35 -7.97
N ASP A 35 -30.01 0.60 -8.78
CA ASP A 35 -29.93 0.17 -10.19
C ASP A 35 -29.40 -1.26 -10.40
N GLY A 36 -29.24 -2.03 -9.33
CA GLY A 36 -28.76 -3.43 -9.37
C GLY A 36 -27.30 -3.58 -9.80
N ARG A 37 -26.50 -2.52 -9.70
CA ARG A 37 -25.05 -2.64 -9.88
C ARG A 37 -24.45 -3.47 -8.76
N GLY A 38 -23.25 -4.03 -8.99
CA GLY A 38 -22.56 -4.88 -8.02
C GLY A 38 -21.32 -5.47 -8.65
N PHE A 39 -20.70 -6.39 -7.95
CA PHE A 39 -19.53 -7.12 -8.43
C PHE A 39 -19.87 -8.55 -8.86
N ASP A 40 -19.17 -9.01 -9.90
CA ASP A 40 -19.07 -10.41 -10.32
C ASP A 40 -17.67 -10.90 -9.89
N TRP A 41 -17.61 -11.55 -8.74
CA TRP A 41 -16.38 -12.00 -8.11
C TRP A 41 -15.90 -13.32 -8.74
N VAL A 42 -14.70 -13.30 -9.35
CA VAL A 42 -14.08 -14.46 -9.97
C VAL A 42 -12.82 -14.85 -9.20
N GLU A 43 -12.84 -16.00 -8.56
CA GLU A 43 -11.70 -16.49 -7.79
C GLU A 43 -10.52 -16.88 -8.69
N LEU A 44 -9.32 -16.46 -8.31
CA LEU A 44 -8.05 -16.90 -8.85
C LEU A 44 -7.22 -17.58 -7.76
N LEU A 45 -6.48 -18.60 -8.15
CA LEU A 45 -5.66 -19.38 -7.22
C LEU A 45 -4.26 -18.76 -7.08
N ALA A 46 -3.83 -18.52 -5.84
CA ALA A 46 -2.45 -18.22 -5.47
C ALA A 46 -2.18 -18.67 -4.04
N GLY A 47 -0.91 -18.74 -3.64
CA GLY A 47 -0.48 -19.15 -2.32
C GLY A 47 -0.65 -20.63 -2.06
N LYS A 48 -0.84 -20.99 -0.80
CA LYS A 48 -0.96 -22.39 -0.36
C LYS A 48 -2.14 -23.12 -1.02
N LYS A 49 -3.29 -22.47 -1.16
CA LYS A 49 -4.48 -23.04 -1.83
C LYS A 49 -4.17 -23.44 -3.27
N ALA A 50 -3.40 -22.62 -3.99
CA ALA A 50 -2.95 -22.93 -5.34
C ALA A 50 -2.00 -24.13 -5.32
N PHE A 51 -1.03 -24.14 -4.42
CA PHE A 51 -0.05 -25.23 -4.33
C PHE A 51 -0.72 -26.58 -4.03
N ASP A 52 -1.66 -26.60 -3.09
CA ASP A 52 -2.39 -27.82 -2.72
C ASP A 52 -3.23 -28.38 -3.90
N GLN A 53 -3.71 -27.53 -4.81
CA GLN A 53 -4.53 -27.95 -5.96
C GLN A 53 -3.75 -28.18 -7.25
N THR A 54 -2.65 -27.48 -7.47
CA THR A 54 -1.96 -27.44 -8.76
C THR A 54 -0.47 -27.77 -8.70
N GLY A 55 0.10 -27.88 -7.50
CA GLY A 55 1.55 -28.07 -7.30
C GLY A 55 2.38 -26.80 -7.47
N THR A 56 1.76 -25.63 -7.71
CA THR A 56 2.47 -24.35 -7.84
C THR A 56 1.80 -23.25 -7.02
N TYR A 57 2.61 -22.41 -6.36
CA TYR A 57 2.09 -21.29 -5.53
C TYR A 57 1.49 -20.14 -6.36
N LEU A 58 1.90 -20.00 -7.62
CA LEU A 58 1.39 -18.95 -8.50
C LEU A 58 1.22 -19.53 -9.92
N PRO A 59 0.02 -20.07 -10.23
CA PRO A 59 -0.27 -20.63 -11.55
C PRO A 59 -0.17 -19.57 -12.66
N GLU A 60 0.32 -19.95 -13.82
CA GLU A 60 0.38 -19.08 -14.99
C GLU A 60 -1.01 -18.56 -15.40
N ALA A 61 -2.03 -19.40 -15.30
CA ALA A 61 -3.42 -19.02 -15.56
C ALA A 61 -3.89 -17.83 -14.68
N THR A 62 -3.42 -17.75 -13.43
CA THR A 62 -3.70 -16.62 -12.54
C THR A 62 -3.05 -15.34 -13.07
N LEU A 63 -1.78 -15.41 -13.46
CA LEU A 63 -1.08 -14.24 -14.02
C LEU A 63 -1.71 -13.79 -15.34
N ASP A 64 -2.10 -14.74 -16.21
CA ASP A 64 -2.73 -14.41 -17.49
C ASP A 64 -4.13 -13.81 -17.35
N ALA A 65 -4.89 -14.21 -16.33
CA ALA A 65 -6.15 -13.58 -15.99
C ALA A 65 -5.93 -12.15 -15.48
N LEU A 66 -4.96 -11.95 -14.56
CA LEU A 66 -4.63 -10.64 -14.00
C LEU A 66 -4.06 -9.67 -15.04
N LYS A 67 -3.29 -10.13 -16.04
CA LYS A 67 -2.81 -9.27 -17.15
C LYS A 67 -3.94 -8.69 -18.01
N LYS A 68 -5.12 -9.32 -17.99
CA LYS A 68 -6.31 -8.89 -18.75
C LYS A 68 -7.34 -8.18 -17.90
N ALA A 69 -7.10 -8.11 -16.60
CA ALA A 69 -8.01 -7.51 -15.64
C ALA A 69 -7.80 -5.99 -15.54
N ASP A 70 -8.88 -5.26 -15.30
CA ASP A 70 -8.84 -3.86 -14.85
C ASP A 70 -8.93 -3.75 -13.33
N LEU A 71 -9.61 -4.71 -12.68
CA LEU A 71 -9.82 -4.75 -11.23
C LEU A 71 -9.50 -6.12 -10.66
N ALA A 72 -8.74 -6.12 -9.59
CA ALA A 72 -8.52 -7.30 -8.78
C ALA A 72 -8.37 -6.95 -7.30
N MET A 73 -8.62 -7.92 -6.42
CA MET A 73 -8.46 -7.79 -4.98
C MET A 73 -7.86 -9.07 -4.40
N LYS A 74 -6.99 -8.98 -3.41
CA LYS A 74 -6.43 -10.16 -2.77
C LYS A 74 -6.33 -10.02 -1.25
N GLY A 75 -6.37 -11.15 -0.56
CA GLY A 75 -5.91 -11.29 0.81
C GLY A 75 -4.37 -11.36 0.90
N PRO A 76 -3.82 -11.51 2.10
CA PRO A 76 -2.39 -11.67 2.31
C PRO A 76 -1.89 -12.98 1.70
N LEU A 77 -0.65 -13.01 1.21
CA LEU A 77 0.00 -14.21 0.67
C LEU A 77 1.30 -14.49 1.41
N GLU A 78 1.49 -15.74 1.78
CA GLU A 78 2.71 -16.20 2.40
C GLU A 78 3.81 -16.42 1.35
N THR A 79 5.03 -16.02 1.70
CA THR A 79 6.20 -16.38 0.92
C THR A 79 6.75 -17.69 1.47
N PRO A 80 6.82 -18.78 0.66
CA PRO A 80 7.36 -20.04 1.12
C PRO A 80 8.78 -19.89 1.69
N VAL A 81 9.02 -20.45 2.87
CA VAL A 81 10.33 -20.43 3.49
C VAL A 81 11.22 -21.49 2.81
N GLY A 82 12.28 -21.05 2.13
CA GLY A 82 13.24 -21.94 1.50
C GLY A 82 14.18 -21.23 0.55
N LYS A 83 15.35 -21.81 0.29
CA LYS A 83 16.32 -21.24 -0.66
C LYS A 83 15.73 -21.21 -2.07
N GLY A 84 15.64 -20.01 -2.67
CA GLY A 84 15.26 -19.82 -4.08
C GLY A 84 13.81 -19.36 -4.31
N PHE A 85 12.96 -19.26 -3.30
CA PHE A 85 11.62 -18.69 -3.47
C PHE A 85 11.64 -17.15 -3.36
N ARG A 86 11.22 -16.47 -4.42
CA ARG A 86 10.90 -15.05 -4.39
C ARG A 86 9.53 -14.85 -3.74
N SER A 87 9.34 -13.72 -3.06
CA SER A 87 8.04 -13.31 -2.57
C SER A 87 7.00 -13.34 -3.70
N LEU A 88 5.87 -14.01 -3.47
CA LEU A 88 4.76 -14.05 -4.43
C LEU A 88 4.24 -12.65 -4.73
N ASN A 89 4.19 -11.78 -3.71
CA ASN A 89 3.79 -10.40 -3.86
C ASN A 89 4.76 -9.64 -4.79
N VAL A 90 6.07 -9.78 -4.57
CA VAL A 90 7.09 -9.14 -5.42
C VAL A 90 7.01 -9.67 -6.85
N THR A 91 6.83 -10.99 -7.02
CA THR A 91 6.68 -11.60 -8.35
C THR A 91 5.48 -11.03 -9.10
N MET A 92 4.31 -10.93 -8.46
CA MET A 92 3.12 -10.33 -9.08
C MET A 92 3.32 -8.85 -9.40
N ARG A 93 3.90 -8.06 -8.49
CA ARG A 93 4.18 -6.63 -8.71
C ARG A 93 5.06 -6.40 -9.93
N GLN A 94 6.11 -7.21 -10.08
CA GLN A 94 7.03 -7.11 -11.23
C GLN A 94 6.41 -7.64 -12.53
N THR A 95 5.76 -8.82 -12.50
CA THR A 95 5.18 -9.45 -13.69
C THR A 95 4.01 -8.67 -14.27
N LEU A 96 3.22 -8.00 -13.42
CA LEU A 96 2.06 -7.20 -13.81
C LEU A 96 2.38 -5.70 -13.91
N ASP A 97 3.65 -5.32 -13.80
CA ASP A 97 4.14 -3.93 -13.78
C ASP A 97 3.33 -3.01 -12.84
N LEU A 98 3.02 -3.49 -11.64
CA LEU A 98 2.29 -2.73 -10.61
C LEU A 98 3.21 -1.70 -9.97
N PHE A 99 3.54 -0.66 -10.71
CA PHE A 99 4.62 0.28 -10.37
C PHE A 99 4.32 1.23 -9.21
N ALA A 100 3.05 1.41 -8.85
CA ALA A 100 2.66 2.30 -7.76
C ALA A 100 1.89 1.53 -6.70
N CYS A 101 2.44 1.45 -5.48
CA CYS A 101 1.72 1.02 -4.29
C CYS A 101 1.19 2.27 -3.58
N ILE A 102 -0.14 2.37 -3.47
CA ILE A 102 -0.82 3.53 -2.91
C ILE A 102 -1.47 3.12 -1.59
N ARG A 103 -1.12 3.81 -0.52
CA ARG A 103 -1.56 3.53 0.86
C ARG A 103 -2.11 4.82 1.49
N PRO A 104 -3.44 5.01 1.53
CA PRO A 104 -4.04 6.08 2.33
C PRO A 104 -3.86 5.80 3.82
N ILE A 105 -3.53 6.85 4.56
CA ILE A 105 -3.36 6.84 6.02
C ILE A 105 -4.34 7.87 6.58
N GLU A 106 -5.39 7.39 7.22
CA GLU A 106 -6.48 8.21 7.75
C GLU A 106 -6.80 7.77 9.17
N TYR A 107 -7.02 8.74 10.05
CA TYR A 107 -7.38 8.47 11.44
C TYR A 107 -8.89 8.25 11.59
N PHE A 108 -9.28 7.21 12.29
CA PHE A 108 -10.66 6.97 12.71
C PHE A 108 -10.86 7.43 14.15
N LYS A 109 -11.85 8.29 14.37
CA LYS A 109 -12.14 8.85 15.68
C LYS A 109 -12.47 7.77 16.70
N GLY A 110 -11.81 7.81 17.85
CA GLY A 110 -11.98 6.85 18.94
C GLY A 110 -10.80 5.90 19.14
N ILE A 111 -9.89 5.81 18.17
CA ILE A 111 -8.65 5.04 18.32
C ILE A 111 -7.66 5.83 19.20
N GLU A 112 -7.09 5.19 20.19
CA GLU A 112 -5.95 5.73 20.92
C GLU A 112 -4.69 5.65 20.02
N SER A 113 -3.91 6.71 20.03
CA SER A 113 -2.77 6.88 19.13
C SER A 113 -1.51 7.25 19.92
N PRO A 114 -0.31 6.81 19.48
CA PRO A 114 0.95 7.23 20.07
C PRO A 114 1.29 8.71 19.79
N VAL A 115 0.59 9.37 18.84
CA VAL A 115 0.80 10.79 18.54
C VAL A 115 -0.26 11.66 19.19
N LYS A 116 0.08 12.92 19.50
CA LYS A 116 -0.80 13.84 20.23
C LYS A 116 -2.05 14.28 19.48
N HIS A 117 -1.95 14.36 18.14
CA HIS A 117 -2.98 14.91 17.26
C HIS A 117 -3.20 14.00 16.06
N PRO A 118 -3.67 12.75 16.29
CA PRO A 118 -3.88 11.80 15.20
C PRO A 118 -4.94 12.26 14.19
N GLU A 119 -5.86 13.11 14.61
CA GLU A 119 -6.89 13.72 13.75
C GLU A 119 -6.31 14.61 12.63
N ARG A 120 -5.02 14.97 12.71
CA ARG A 120 -4.31 15.71 11.66
C ARG A 120 -3.61 14.79 10.66
N VAL A 121 -3.61 13.48 10.90
CA VAL A 121 -3.01 12.50 9.99
C VAL A 121 -4.01 12.17 8.89
N ASN A 122 -3.76 12.67 7.70
CA ASN A 122 -4.53 12.39 6.49
C ASN A 122 -3.60 12.47 5.29
N MET A 123 -2.85 11.41 5.05
CA MET A 123 -1.82 11.34 4.03
C MET A 123 -2.04 10.18 3.08
N VAL A 124 -1.49 10.27 1.87
CA VAL A 124 -1.48 9.16 0.93
C VAL A 124 -0.04 8.89 0.48
N ILE A 125 0.43 7.68 0.75
CA ILE A 125 1.76 7.24 0.32
C ILE A 125 1.67 6.67 -1.09
N PHE A 126 2.52 7.16 -1.98
CA PHE A 126 2.83 6.60 -3.30
C PHE A 126 4.23 6.00 -3.24
N ARG A 127 4.29 4.70 -3.03
CA ARG A 127 5.51 3.91 -2.95
C ARG A 127 5.84 3.35 -4.33
N GLU A 128 7.07 3.57 -4.81
CA GLU A 128 7.60 2.84 -5.96
C GLU A 128 7.60 1.33 -5.62
N ASN A 129 7.33 0.48 -6.60
CA ASN A 129 6.97 -0.90 -6.29
C ASN A 129 7.65 -1.96 -7.18
N THR A 130 8.53 -1.55 -8.09
CA THR A 130 9.17 -2.44 -9.09
C THR A 130 10.69 -2.42 -9.07
N GLU A 131 11.29 -1.39 -8.53
CA GLU A 131 12.74 -1.15 -8.49
C GLU A 131 13.27 -1.16 -7.03
N ASP A 132 14.40 -0.53 -6.79
CA ASP A 132 15.08 -0.44 -5.51
C ASP A 132 15.71 -1.78 -5.10
N VAL A 133 16.04 -1.97 -3.84
CA VAL A 133 16.55 -3.24 -3.30
C VAL A 133 15.58 -4.41 -3.49
N TYR A 134 14.30 -4.11 -3.67
CA TYR A 134 13.26 -5.10 -4.01
C TYR A 134 13.41 -5.74 -5.39
N ALA A 135 14.34 -5.26 -6.22
CA ALA A 135 14.78 -5.97 -7.44
C ALA A 135 15.36 -7.35 -7.11
N GLY A 136 15.79 -7.57 -5.85
CA GLY A 136 16.29 -8.86 -5.36
C GLY A 136 17.58 -9.30 -6.06
N ILE A 137 18.41 -8.33 -6.46
CA ILE A 137 19.73 -8.57 -7.08
C ILE A 137 20.76 -8.54 -5.97
N GLU A 138 21.06 -9.71 -5.41
CA GLU A 138 21.99 -9.82 -4.29
C GLU A 138 22.75 -11.15 -4.30
N TRP A 139 23.91 -11.14 -3.65
CA TRP A 139 24.78 -12.31 -3.51
C TRP A 139 25.25 -12.45 -2.07
N GLN A 140 25.25 -13.69 -1.61
CA GLN A 140 25.69 -14.05 -0.27
C GLN A 140 27.20 -13.79 -0.10
N ALA A 141 27.56 -13.29 1.06
CA ALA A 141 28.96 -13.12 1.47
C ALA A 141 29.76 -14.41 1.24
N GLY A 142 30.95 -14.28 0.63
CA GLY A 142 31.83 -15.41 0.34
C GLY A 142 31.44 -16.29 -0.83
N SER A 143 30.30 -16.06 -1.49
CA SER A 143 29.93 -16.77 -2.74
C SER A 143 30.89 -16.44 -3.89
N PRO A 144 31.04 -17.35 -4.87
CA PRO A 144 31.87 -17.09 -6.05
C PRO A 144 31.47 -15.82 -6.79
N GLU A 145 30.16 -15.56 -6.90
CA GLU A 145 29.59 -14.40 -7.57
C GLU A 145 29.89 -13.10 -6.82
N ALA A 146 29.73 -13.08 -5.47
CA ALA A 146 30.08 -11.93 -4.65
C ALA A 146 31.57 -11.60 -4.78
N LYS A 147 32.46 -12.62 -4.71
CA LYS A 147 33.91 -12.42 -4.89
C LYS A 147 34.26 -11.84 -6.26
N ARG A 148 33.63 -12.35 -7.33
CA ARG A 148 33.83 -11.82 -8.70
C ARG A 148 33.40 -10.35 -8.80
N LEU A 149 32.23 -10.01 -8.23
CA LEU A 149 31.72 -8.65 -8.26
C LEU A 149 32.61 -7.71 -7.45
N ILE A 150 33.04 -8.12 -6.26
CA ILE A 150 33.96 -7.33 -5.40
C ILE A 150 35.29 -7.10 -6.13
N ALA A 151 35.87 -8.14 -6.77
CA ALA A 151 37.09 -7.99 -7.58
C ALA A 151 36.89 -7.00 -8.73
N PHE A 152 35.79 -7.09 -9.47
CA PHE A 152 35.46 -6.15 -10.54
C PHE A 152 35.33 -4.70 -10.02
N LEU A 153 34.60 -4.49 -8.92
CA LEU A 153 34.43 -3.18 -8.30
C LEU A 153 35.78 -2.59 -7.86
N ARG A 154 36.67 -3.42 -7.31
CA ARG A 154 38.01 -2.99 -6.87
C ARG A 154 38.91 -2.68 -8.08
N ASP A 155 39.03 -3.65 -9.02
CA ASP A 155 40.07 -3.62 -10.07
C ASP A 155 39.71 -2.70 -11.24
N GLU A 156 38.39 -2.59 -11.57
CA GLU A 156 37.93 -1.80 -12.71
C GLU A 156 37.28 -0.47 -12.30
N MET A 157 36.69 -0.39 -11.10
CA MET A 157 35.95 0.81 -10.68
C MET A 157 36.60 1.54 -9.49
N GLY A 158 37.70 1.04 -8.94
CA GLY A 158 38.42 1.66 -7.82
C GLY A 158 37.59 1.70 -6.53
N ALA A 159 36.56 0.89 -6.39
CA ALA A 159 35.71 0.84 -5.20
C ALA A 159 36.27 -0.19 -4.18
N ASN A 160 36.51 0.25 -2.96
CA ASN A 160 37.02 -0.63 -1.90
C ASN A 160 35.85 -1.24 -1.14
N VAL A 161 35.56 -2.52 -1.38
CA VAL A 161 34.56 -3.32 -0.69
C VAL A 161 35.26 -4.49 0.01
N ASP A 162 34.93 -4.75 1.26
CA ASP A 162 35.48 -5.86 2.03
C ASP A 162 35.11 -7.21 1.35
N GLU A 163 36.07 -8.12 1.23
CA GLU A 163 35.92 -9.41 0.54
C GLU A 163 34.91 -10.35 1.23
N LEU A 164 34.58 -10.10 2.48
CA LEU A 164 33.59 -10.85 3.25
C LEU A 164 32.20 -10.23 3.19
N SER A 165 32.00 -9.21 2.36
CA SER A 165 30.69 -8.55 2.22
C SER A 165 29.69 -9.39 1.43
N GLY A 166 28.43 -9.37 1.85
CA GLY A 166 27.30 -9.61 0.96
C GLY A 166 27.04 -8.37 0.11
N ILE A 167 26.66 -8.56 -1.15
CA ILE A 167 26.45 -7.45 -2.09
C ILE A 167 25.01 -7.43 -2.56
N GLY A 168 24.37 -6.26 -2.48
CA GLY A 168 23.05 -5.99 -3.06
C GLY A 168 23.08 -4.80 -4.02
N ILE A 169 22.28 -4.85 -5.07
CA ILE A 169 22.15 -3.80 -6.07
C ILE A 169 20.83 -3.06 -5.85
N LYS A 170 20.91 -1.71 -5.82
CA LYS A 170 19.76 -0.81 -5.75
C LYS A 170 19.57 -0.10 -7.11
N PRO A 171 18.84 -0.69 -8.06
CA PRO A 171 18.56 -0.02 -9.32
C PRO A 171 17.43 1.00 -9.15
N MET A 172 17.58 2.17 -9.79
CA MET A 172 16.53 3.18 -9.92
C MET A 172 16.62 3.82 -11.29
N THR A 173 15.49 3.98 -11.96
CA THR A 173 15.43 4.55 -13.31
C THR A 173 14.62 5.84 -13.35
N ALA A 174 14.94 6.71 -14.32
CA ALA A 174 14.14 7.89 -14.58
C ALA A 174 12.70 7.54 -14.96
N LYS A 175 12.50 6.44 -15.73
CA LYS A 175 11.17 5.95 -16.12
C LYS A 175 10.36 5.54 -14.89
N GLY A 176 10.89 4.70 -14.01
CA GLY A 176 10.23 4.22 -12.79
C GLY A 176 9.89 5.37 -11.86
N SER A 177 10.85 6.27 -11.62
CA SER A 177 10.67 7.44 -10.75
C SER A 177 9.64 8.43 -11.31
N LYS A 178 9.77 8.84 -12.58
CA LYS A 178 8.86 9.81 -13.22
C LYS A 178 7.42 9.28 -13.27
N ARG A 179 7.18 7.98 -13.57
CA ARG A 179 5.81 7.43 -13.64
C ARG A 179 5.12 7.40 -12.27
N LEU A 180 5.85 7.09 -11.19
CA LEU A 180 5.31 7.15 -9.84
C LEU A 180 4.96 8.57 -9.43
N ILE A 181 5.90 9.51 -9.59
CA ILE A 181 5.71 10.90 -9.20
C ILE A 181 4.60 11.55 -10.03
N ARG A 182 4.50 11.23 -11.34
CA ARG A 182 3.39 11.68 -12.20
C ARG A 182 2.05 11.24 -11.63
N LYS A 183 1.92 9.96 -11.23
CA LYS A 183 0.68 9.43 -10.64
C LYS A 183 0.35 10.12 -9.32
N ALA A 184 1.34 10.41 -8.49
CA ALA A 184 1.17 11.14 -7.24
C ALA A 184 0.68 12.59 -7.47
N ILE A 185 1.26 13.29 -8.46
CA ILE A 185 0.84 14.64 -8.82
C ILE A 185 -0.59 14.64 -9.41
N GLN A 186 -0.89 13.73 -10.32
CA GLN A 186 -2.24 13.59 -10.90
C GLN A 186 -3.28 13.35 -9.79
N PHE A 187 -3.00 12.43 -8.89
CA PHE A 187 -3.87 12.18 -7.74
C PHE A 187 -4.05 13.43 -6.87
N ALA A 188 -2.98 14.18 -6.60
CA ALA A 188 -3.09 15.40 -5.81
C ALA A 188 -3.98 16.45 -6.48
N LEU A 189 -3.87 16.61 -7.81
CA LEU A 189 -4.73 17.51 -8.59
C LEU A 189 -6.20 17.03 -8.61
N GLU A 190 -6.45 15.75 -8.85
CA GLU A 190 -7.79 15.16 -8.89
C GLU A 190 -8.52 15.20 -7.55
N GLN A 191 -7.77 15.03 -6.45
CA GLN A 191 -8.31 15.01 -5.08
C GLN A 191 -8.18 16.36 -4.35
N ASN A 192 -7.79 17.42 -5.05
CA ASN A 192 -7.58 18.75 -4.48
C ASN A 192 -6.65 18.75 -3.26
N ARG A 193 -5.59 17.93 -3.29
CA ARG A 193 -4.54 17.91 -2.26
C ARG A 193 -3.57 19.06 -2.46
N ALA A 194 -3.10 19.65 -1.36
CA ALA A 194 -2.27 20.85 -1.42
C ALA A 194 -0.81 20.58 -1.80
N SER A 195 -0.29 19.38 -1.49
CA SER A 195 1.14 19.10 -1.68
C SER A 195 1.45 17.67 -2.12
N VAL A 196 2.58 17.55 -2.86
CA VAL A 196 3.27 16.28 -3.11
C VAL A 196 4.69 16.41 -2.57
N THR A 197 5.07 15.53 -1.64
CA THR A 197 6.40 15.50 -1.02
C THR A 197 7.18 14.30 -1.52
N MET A 198 8.33 14.53 -2.14
CA MET A 198 9.27 13.48 -2.51
C MET A 198 10.15 13.13 -1.32
N ALA A 199 9.94 11.97 -0.69
CA ALA A 199 10.75 11.51 0.43
C ALA A 199 11.91 10.64 -0.09
N HIS A 200 13.17 10.99 0.24
CA HIS A 200 14.36 10.34 -0.32
C HIS A 200 15.59 10.48 0.60
N LYS A 201 16.61 9.63 0.40
CA LYS A 201 17.92 9.73 1.07
C LYS A 201 19.04 10.22 0.10
N GLY A 202 18.70 11.17 -0.76
CA GLY A 202 19.55 11.62 -1.86
C GLY A 202 20.82 12.39 -1.44
N ASN A 203 20.95 12.81 -0.18
CA ASN A 203 22.19 13.38 0.35
C ASN A 203 23.31 12.33 0.48
N ILE A 204 22.95 11.06 0.64
CA ILE A 204 23.87 9.91 0.70
C ILE A 204 23.88 9.18 -0.65
N MET A 205 22.72 8.76 -1.15
CA MET A 205 22.56 8.00 -2.39
C MET A 205 22.27 8.95 -3.57
N LYS A 206 23.31 9.68 -3.99
CA LYS A 206 23.20 10.81 -4.93
C LYS A 206 22.68 10.43 -6.31
N TYR A 207 23.06 9.24 -6.82
CA TYR A 207 22.79 8.79 -8.17
C TYR A 207 21.57 7.85 -8.29
N THR A 208 20.96 7.50 -7.17
CA THR A 208 19.72 6.76 -7.07
C THR A 208 18.64 7.65 -6.47
N GLU A 209 18.54 7.78 -5.16
CA GLU A 209 17.49 8.57 -4.52
C GLU A 209 17.62 10.08 -4.73
N GLY A 210 18.85 10.61 -4.90
CA GLY A 210 19.07 11.99 -5.32
C GLY A 210 18.62 12.23 -6.76
N ALA A 211 18.82 11.24 -7.64
CA ALA A 211 18.30 11.28 -9.00
C ALA A 211 16.76 11.19 -9.01
N PHE A 212 16.13 10.37 -8.16
CA PHE A 212 14.66 10.32 -7.98
C PHE A 212 14.08 11.72 -7.74
N ARG A 213 14.64 12.47 -6.79
CA ARG A 213 14.26 13.85 -6.53
C ARG A 213 14.40 14.74 -7.77
N ASN A 214 15.55 14.67 -8.43
CA ASN A 214 15.84 15.51 -9.58
C ASN A 214 14.89 15.23 -10.74
N TRP A 215 14.64 13.95 -11.04
CA TRP A 215 13.66 13.53 -12.06
C TRP A 215 12.23 13.95 -11.73
N GLY A 216 11.88 14.04 -10.44
CA GLY A 216 10.57 14.57 -10.02
C GLY A 216 10.42 16.05 -10.32
N TYR A 217 11.44 16.87 -10.05
CA TYR A 217 11.42 18.28 -10.40
C TYR A 217 11.48 18.53 -11.91
N GLU A 218 12.24 17.73 -12.65
CA GLU A 218 12.28 17.74 -14.10
C GLU A 218 10.90 17.44 -14.70
N LEU A 219 10.26 16.36 -14.25
CA LEU A 219 8.91 15.98 -14.64
C LEU A 219 7.89 17.10 -14.40
N ALA A 220 7.94 17.73 -13.21
CA ALA A 220 7.02 18.81 -12.88
C ALA A 220 7.19 20.02 -13.82
N ALA A 221 8.41 20.34 -14.19
CA ALA A 221 8.71 21.42 -15.13
C ALA A 221 8.26 21.09 -16.58
N GLU A 222 8.41 19.82 -16.99
CA GLU A 222 8.07 19.36 -18.34
C GLU A 222 6.57 19.18 -18.55
N GLU A 223 5.86 18.58 -17.60
CA GLU A 223 4.48 18.09 -17.80
C GLU A 223 3.43 18.85 -16.99
N PHE A 224 3.81 19.53 -15.90
CA PHE A 224 2.88 20.17 -14.96
C PHE A 224 3.12 21.67 -14.77
N ALA A 225 3.79 22.30 -15.72
CA ALA A 225 4.03 23.75 -15.69
C ALA A 225 2.69 24.51 -15.53
N GLY A 226 2.66 25.45 -14.58
CA GLY A 226 1.46 26.27 -14.31
C GLY A 226 0.45 25.67 -13.31
N VAL A 227 0.47 24.36 -13.04
CA VAL A 227 -0.40 23.70 -12.03
C VAL A 227 0.38 23.15 -10.84
N VAL A 228 1.69 22.93 -11.00
CA VAL A 228 2.59 22.54 -9.92
C VAL A 228 3.60 23.65 -9.70
N VAL A 229 3.85 23.99 -8.44
CA VAL A 229 4.87 24.96 -8.02
C VAL A 229 5.85 24.29 -7.07
N ARG A 230 7.11 24.71 -7.12
CA ARG A 230 8.08 24.27 -6.10
C ARG A 230 7.80 24.96 -4.78
N GLU A 231 8.11 24.25 -3.67
CA GLU A 231 8.12 24.89 -2.36
C GLU A 231 9.02 26.13 -2.41
N SER A 232 8.45 27.26 -2.01
CA SER A 232 9.14 28.52 -1.83
C SER A 232 8.68 29.15 -0.52
N GLU A 233 9.39 30.17 -0.05
CA GLU A 233 8.97 30.94 1.14
C GLU A 233 7.70 31.76 0.86
N GLU A 234 7.33 31.95 -0.41
CA GLU A 234 6.10 32.62 -0.81
C GLU A 234 4.89 31.68 -0.77
N CYS A 235 3.76 32.23 -0.38
CA CYS A 235 2.49 31.50 -0.21
C CYS A 235 2.09 30.77 -1.50
N CYS A 236 1.70 29.49 -1.36
CA CYS A 236 1.21 28.70 -2.49
C CYS A 236 -0.07 29.32 -3.07
N PRO A 237 -0.11 29.64 -4.38
CA PRO A 237 -1.31 30.14 -5.01
C PRO A 237 -2.47 29.14 -4.93
N PRO A 238 -3.71 29.58 -4.67
CA PRO A 238 -4.87 28.70 -4.67
C PRO A 238 -5.00 27.90 -5.99
N GLY A 239 -5.38 26.61 -5.89
CA GLY A 239 -5.60 25.74 -7.06
C GLY A 239 -4.33 25.16 -7.67
N ARG A 240 -3.18 25.29 -7.00
CA ARG A 240 -1.92 24.67 -7.41
C ARG A 240 -1.45 23.67 -6.37
N VAL A 241 -0.70 22.66 -6.82
CA VAL A 241 -0.05 21.66 -5.96
C VAL A 241 1.39 22.07 -5.70
N VAL A 242 1.80 22.08 -4.44
CA VAL A 242 3.20 22.31 -4.06
C VAL A 242 3.98 21.00 -4.19
N LEU A 243 5.02 20.99 -5.04
CA LEU A 243 6.00 19.92 -5.08
C LEU A 243 7.19 20.30 -4.21
N GLN A 244 7.46 19.47 -3.21
CA GLN A 244 8.57 19.64 -2.26
C GLN A 244 9.34 18.33 -2.10
N ASP A 245 10.50 18.40 -1.47
CA ASP A 245 11.26 17.21 -1.11
C ASP A 245 11.69 17.22 0.35
N ARG A 246 11.87 16.05 0.91
CA ARG A 246 12.38 15.83 2.28
C ARG A 246 13.35 14.66 2.31
N ILE A 247 14.45 14.84 3.03
CA ILE A 247 15.32 13.72 3.38
C ILE A 247 14.57 12.76 4.27
N ALA A 248 14.71 11.46 4.05
CA ALA A 248 13.93 10.42 4.72
C ALA A 248 13.92 10.55 6.26
N ASP A 249 15.06 10.85 6.87
CA ASP A 249 15.16 11.04 8.34
C ASP A 249 14.25 12.19 8.80
N ALA A 250 14.30 13.33 8.09
CA ALA A 250 13.42 14.46 8.38
C ALA A 250 11.96 14.11 8.15
N MET A 251 11.66 13.35 7.08
CA MET A 251 10.30 12.91 6.79
C MET A 251 9.73 12.04 7.93
N PHE A 252 10.48 11.04 8.43
CA PHE A 252 10.07 10.22 9.57
C PHE A 252 9.81 11.04 10.84
N GLN A 253 10.56 12.10 11.07
CA GLN A 253 10.34 13.01 12.19
C GLN A 253 9.12 13.92 11.95
N GLU A 254 9.04 14.54 10.78
CA GLU A 254 8.04 15.58 10.47
C GLU A 254 6.62 15.01 10.44
N VAL A 255 6.41 13.80 9.93
CA VAL A 255 5.09 13.14 9.93
C VAL A 255 4.56 12.84 11.33
N LEU A 256 5.42 12.80 12.35
CA LEU A 256 5.02 12.62 13.75
C LEU A 256 4.63 13.95 14.41
N ILE A 257 5.37 15.03 14.12
CA ILE A 257 5.25 16.29 14.85
C ILE A 257 4.43 17.34 14.10
N ARG A 258 4.28 17.22 12.78
CA ARG A 258 3.58 18.18 11.89
C ARG A 258 2.88 17.46 10.75
N PRO A 259 2.04 16.43 11.03
CA PRO A 259 1.40 15.62 9.97
C PRO A 259 0.57 16.45 9.00
N GLU A 260 -0.03 17.54 9.45
CA GLU A 260 -0.88 18.45 8.67
C GLU A 260 -0.16 19.15 7.51
N ARG A 261 1.17 19.06 7.43
CA ARG A 261 1.96 19.64 6.33
C ARG A 261 2.08 18.73 5.11
N TYR A 262 1.65 17.49 5.23
CA TYR A 262 1.91 16.46 4.23
C TYR A 262 0.61 15.82 3.77
N ASP A 263 0.32 15.96 2.48
CA ASP A 263 -0.87 15.36 1.87
C ASP A 263 -0.54 14.08 1.10
N VAL A 264 0.30 14.21 0.06
CA VAL A 264 0.72 13.09 -0.79
C VAL A 264 2.23 12.95 -0.68
N ILE A 265 2.70 11.72 -0.44
CA ILE A 265 4.13 11.43 -0.29
C ILE A 265 4.53 10.43 -1.37
N ALA A 266 5.42 10.84 -2.28
CA ALA A 266 6.01 9.96 -3.29
C ALA A 266 7.42 9.54 -2.85
N THR A 267 7.73 8.24 -2.88
CA THR A 267 8.97 7.75 -2.29
C THR A 267 9.46 6.45 -2.96
N PRO A 268 10.79 6.20 -2.98
CA PRO A 268 11.35 4.91 -3.37
C PRO A 268 10.77 3.73 -2.58
N ASN A 269 10.97 2.54 -3.10
CA ASN A 269 10.32 1.32 -2.61
C ASN A 269 10.59 1.05 -1.12
N LEU A 270 11.84 0.97 -0.71
CA LEU A 270 12.20 0.64 0.68
C LEU A 270 11.74 1.72 1.66
N ASN A 271 11.96 3.00 1.34
CA ASN A 271 11.52 4.10 2.20
C ASN A 271 10.00 4.10 2.36
N GLY A 272 9.27 3.80 1.28
CA GLY A 272 7.81 3.72 1.29
C GLY A 272 7.28 2.56 2.10
N ASP A 273 7.99 1.43 2.14
CA ASP A 273 7.64 0.29 2.99
C ASP A 273 7.70 0.68 4.46
N TYR A 274 8.83 1.19 4.90
CA TYR A 274 9.00 1.60 6.29
C TYR A 274 8.06 2.73 6.70
N LEU A 275 7.95 3.76 5.86
CA LEU A 275 7.16 4.96 6.19
C LEU A 275 5.66 4.66 6.28
N SER A 276 5.12 3.84 5.37
CA SER A 276 3.69 3.53 5.39
C SER A 276 3.28 2.74 6.63
N ASP A 277 4.10 1.80 7.08
CA ASP A 277 3.81 0.99 8.26
C ASP A 277 3.97 1.83 9.56
N ALA A 278 4.99 2.71 9.61
CA ALA A 278 5.15 3.66 10.69
C ALA A 278 3.98 4.66 10.80
N LEU A 279 3.43 5.10 9.66
CA LEU A 279 2.24 5.96 9.63
C LEU A 279 0.96 5.20 9.99
N ALA A 280 0.80 3.95 9.53
CA ALA A 280 -0.33 3.13 9.92
C ALA A 280 -0.43 2.95 11.44
N ALA A 281 0.72 2.79 12.12
CA ALA A 281 0.78 2.71 13.58
C ALA A 281 0.23 3.97 14.29
N GLN A 282 0.30 5.13 13.65
CA GLN A 282 -0.22 6.38 14.22
C GLN A 282 -1.76 6.47 14.18
N VAL A 283 -2.42 5.68 13.36
CA VAL A 283 -3.86 5.72 13.13
C VAL A 283 -4.60 4.43 13.49
N GLY A 284 -3.95 3.52 14.23
CA GLY A 284 -4.59 2.28 14.72
C GLY A 284 -3.92 1.00 14.27
N GLY A 285 -2.93 1.07 13.41
CA GLY A 285 -2.15 -0.08 12.96
C GLY A 285 -2.58 -0.66 11.60
N LEU A 286 -1.89 -1.73 11.19
CA LEU A 286 -2.07 -2.35 9.88
C LEU A 286 -3.46 -2.96 9.65
N GLY A 287 -4.19 -3.29 10.71
CA GLY A 287 -5.57 -3.80 10.65
C GLY A 287 -6.57 -2.82 10.04
N LEU A 288 -6.24 -1.53 9.99
CA LEU A 288 -7.06 -0.48 9.37
C LEU A 288 -6.39 0.19 8.16
N ALA A 289 -5.23 -0.27 7.73
CA ALA A 289 -4.48 0.33 6.63
C ALA A 289 -4.82 -0.35 5.30
N PRO A 290 -5.55 0.32 4.39
CA PRO A 290 -5.84 -0.21 3.05
C PRO A 290 -4.69 0.02 2.09
N GLY A 291 -4.69 -0.74 0.99
CA GLY A 291 -3.72 -0.55 -0.08
C GLY A 291 -4.23 -0.92 -1.46
N VAL A 292 -3.59 -0.34 -2.47
CA VAL A 292 -3.75 -0.74 -3.86
C VAL A 292 -2.41 -0.68 -4.58
N ASN A 293 -2.13 -1.68 -5.39
CA ASN A 293 -1.00 -1.68 -6.33
C ASN A 293 -1.53 -1.44 -7.73
N MET A 294 -0.93 -0.52 -8.46
CA MET A 294 -1.45 -0.10 -9.76
C MET A 294 -0.40 -0.21 -10.86
N SER A 295 -0.83 -0.74 -12.00
CA SER A 295 -0.18 -0.54 -13.30
C SER A 295 -0.89 0.59 -14.08
N SER A 296 -0.65 0.68 -15.40
CA SER A 296 -1.45 1.52 -16.29
C SER A 296 -2.88 1.01 -16.43
N ASP A 297 -3.09 -0.30 -16.38
CA ASP A 297 -4.35 -0.95 -16.77
C ASP A 297 -5.05 -1.68 -15.62
N LEU A 298 -4.30 -2.15 -14.60
CA LEU A 298 -4.80 -2.92 -13.48
C LEU A 298 -4.69 -2.15 -12.16
N ALA A 299 -5.79 -2.10 -11.41
CA ALA A 299 -5.81 -1.74 -10.00
C ALA A 299 -6.00 -3.01 -9.14
N PHE A 300 -4.99 -3.37 -8.35
CA PHE A 300 -4.94 -4.58 -7.54
C PHE A 300 -4.96 -4.22 -6.04
N PHE A 301 -6.13 -4.31 -5.44
CA PHE A 301 -6.39 -3.93 -4.05
C PHE A 301 -5.95 -5.04 -3.09
N GLU A 302 -5.36 -4.65 -1.95
CA GLU A 302 -4.90 -5.60 -0.94
C GLU A 302 -4.87 -4.98 0.45
N PRO A 303 -5.09 -5.76 1.54
CA PRO A 303 -4.77 -5.32 2.89
C PRO A 303 -3.25 -5.17 3.04
N THR A 304 -2.81 -4.28 3.92
CA THR A 304 -1.37 -4.07 4.17
C THR A 304 -0.77 -5.07 5.15
N HIS A 305 -1.60 -5.73 5.98
CA HIS A 305 -1.14 -6.77 6.91
C HIS A 305 -0.69 -8.05 6.18
N GLY A 306 0.15 -8.84 6.84
CA GLY A 306 0.59 -10.17 6.38
C GLY A 306 -0.40 -11.28 6.71
N THR A 307 0.06 -12.52 6.56
CA THR A 307 -0.75 -13.76 6.77
C THR A 307 -1.02 -14.09 8.23
N ALA A 308 -0.26 -13.53 9.17
CA ALA A 308 -0.40 -13.72 10.62
C ALA A 308 -0.71 -15.17 11.05
N PRO A 309 0.17 -16.15 10.73
CA PRO A 309 -0.12 -17.58 10.91
C PRO A 309 -0.40 -17.99 12.37
N THR A 310 0.07 -17.18 13.32
CA THR A 310 -0.15 -17.43 14.76
C THR A 310 -1.60 -17.27 15.21
N ILE A 311 -2.40 -16.53 14.45
CA ILE A 311 -3.83 -16.29 14.76
C ILE A 311 -4.77 -16.85 13.69
N GLU A 312 -4.27 -17.55 12.68
CA GLU A 312 -5.06 -18.22 11.65
C GLU A 312 -6.11 -19.14 12.26
N GLY A 313 -7.36 -19.02 11.83
CA GLY A 313 -8.49 -19.86 12.27
C GLY A 313 -8.95 -19.61 13.69
N LYS A 314 -8.46 -18.56 14.37
CA LYS A 314 -8.85 -18.23 15.76
C LYS A 314 -9.91 -17.14 15.86
N ASP A 315 -10.42 -16.64 14.75
CA ASP A 315 -11.39 -15.53 14.69
C ASP A 315 -10.89 -14.24 15.39
N LEU A 316 -9.57 -13.98 15.34
CA LEU A 316 -8.94 -12.83 15.99
C LEU A 316 -8.51 -11.73 15.01
N ALA A 317 -8.49 -12.05 13.72
CA ALA A 317 -8.00 -11.12 12.69
C ALA A 317 -8.91 -9.90 12.56
N ASN A 318 -8.30 -8.73 12.28
CA ASN A 318 -9.06 -7.54 11.93
C ASN A 318 -9.32 -7.50 10.41
N PRO A 319 -10.59 -7.58 9.95
CA PRO A 319 -10.91 -7.53 8.52
C PRO A 319 -10.94 -6.09 7.97
N GLY A 320 -10.72 -5.07 8.82
CA GLY A 320 -10.84 -3.65 8.48
C GLY A 320 -9.97 -3.22 7.31
N SER A 321 -8.72 -3.68 7.26
CA SER A 321 -7.80 -3.37 6.15
C SER A 321 -8.31 -3.90 4.81
N LEU A 322 -8.83 -5.13 4.74
CA LEU A 322 -9.45 -5.68 3.54
C LEU A 322 -10.71 -4.90 3.16
N ILE A 323 -11.58 -4.61 4.11
CA ILE A 323 -12.84 -3.88 3.90
C ILE A 323 -12.56 -2.45 3.40
N LEU A 324 -11.58 -1.75 3.99
CA LEU A 324 -11.17 -0.42 3.55
C LEU A 324 -10.47 -0.45 2.19
N SER A 325 -9.75 -1.53 1.85
CA SER A 325 -9.23 -1.75 0.49
C SER A 325 -10.40 -1.92 -0.50
N GLY A 326 -11.49 -2.56 -0.09
CA GLY A 326 -12.75 -2.58 -0.84
C GLY A 326 -13.35 -1.19 -1.01
N ALA A 327 -13.32 -0.34 0.02
CA ALA A 327 -13.76 1.05 -0.10
C ALA A 327 -12.90 1.86 -1.09
N LEU A 328 -11.57 1.63 -1.13
CA LEU A 328 -10.71 2.21 -2.16
C LEU A 328 -11.08 1.74 -3.57
N MET A 329 -11.43 0.45 -3.71
CA MET A 329 -11.87 -0.10 -4.99
C MET A 329 -13.19 0.55 -5.43
N LEU A 330 -14.12 0.77 -4.51
CA LEU A 330 -15.37 1.49 -4.78
C LEU A 330 -15.12 2.94 -5.22
N ASP A 331 -14.21 3.64 -4.57
CA ASP A 331 -13.82 4.99 -5.01
C ASP A 331 -13.17 4.98 -6.39
N HIS A 332 -12.30 4.01 -6.65
CA HIS A 332 -11.63 3.87 -7.95
C HIS A 332 -12.62 3.67 -9.12
N VAL A 333 -13.70 2.95 -8.88
CA VAL A 333 -14.75 2.74 -9.90
C VAL A 333 -15.84 3.84 -9.92
N GLY A 334 -15.67 4.91 -9.12
CA GLY A 334 -16.61 6.02 -9.04
C GLY A 334 -17.83 5.75 -8.17
N TRP A 335 -17.82 4.70 -7.34
CA TRP A 335 -18.94 4.36 -6.46
C TRP A 335 -18.74 4.95 -5.05
N HIS A 336 -18.46 6.24 -5.02
CA HIS A 336 -18.10 6.99 -3.80
C HIS A 336 -19.16 6.93 -2.69
N ALA A 337 -20.44 6.81 -3.03
CA ALA A 337 -21.51 6.69 -2.02
C ALA A 337 -21.35 5.43 -1.20
N ALA A 338 -21.08 4.28 -1.83
CA ALA A 338 -20.83 3.01 -1.16
C ALA A 338 -19.53 3.04 -0.34
N ALA A 339 -18.46 3.62 -0.88
CA ALA A 339 -17.20 3.78 -0.17
C ALA A 339 -17.36 4.60 1.13
N ARG A 340 -18.13 5.71 1.08
CA ARG A 340 -18.43 6.52 2.26
C ARG A 340 -19.23 5.76 3.31
N LYS A 341 -20.20 4.92 2.90
CA LYS A 341 -20.95 4.07 3.83
C LYS A 341 -20.03 3.12 4.61
N ILE A 342 -19.08 2.46 3.90
CA ILE A 342 -18.11 1.57 4.56
C ILE A 342 -17.29 2.34 5.61
N ARG A 343 -16.70 3.49 5.24
CA ARG A 343 -15.89 4.27 6.19
C ARG A 343 -16.69 4.70 7.41
N LYS A 344 -17.92 5.17 7.21
CA LYS A 344 -18.81 5.53 8.34
C LYS A 344 -19.20 4.33 9.20
N ALA A 345 -19.44 3.15 8.59
CA ALA A 345 -19.75 1.94 9.35
C ALA A 345 -18.56 1.50 10.23
N VAL A 346 -17.33 1.61 9.71
CA VAL A 346 -16.09 1.36 10.47
C VAL A 346 -15.94 2.39 11.60
N GLU A 347 -16.11 3.68 11.30
CA GLU A 347 -16.03 4.75 12.30
C GLU A 347 -17.06 4.54 13.43
N LEU A 348 -18.28 4.13 13.09
CA LEU A 348 -19.32 3.85 14.08
C LEU A 348 -18.97 2.64 14.95
N ALA A 349 -18.41 1.56 14.41
CA ALA A 349 -17.96 0.41 15.17
C ALA A 349 -16.87 0.81 16.19
N ILE A 350 -15.88 1.56 15.74
CA ILE A 350 -14.77 2.05 16.57
C ILE A 350 -15.31 2.99 17.66
N SER A 351 -16.16 3.95 17.31
CA SER A 351 -16.76 4.91 18.26
C SER A 351 -17.60 4.22 19.33
N ASN A 352 -18.23 3.09 19.01
CA ASN A 352 -18.97 2.27 19.96
C ASN A 352 -18.06 1.33 20.78
N GLY A 353 -16.75 1.32 20.53
CA GLY A 353 -15.79 0.44 21.19
C GLY A 353 -15.94 -1.04 20.83
N LEU A 354 -16.61 -1.39 19.72
CA LEU A 354 -16.80 -2.77 19.26
C LEU A 354 -15.73 -3.07 18.21
N VAL A 355 -14.59 -3.61 18.64
CA VAL A 355 -13.39 -3.73 17.82
C VAL A 355 -12.67 -5.06 18.03
N THR A 356 -11.82 -5.41 17.09
CA THR A 356 -10.97 -6.61 17.15
C THR A 356 -9.82 -6.45 18.16
N VAL A 357 -9.14 -7.55 18.49
CA VAL A 357 -8.14 -7.63 19.57
C VAL A 357 -7.00 -6.61 19.44
N ASP A 358 -6.57 -6.31 18.23
CA ASP A 358 -5.50 -5.35 17.93
C ASP A 358 -5.86 -3.92 18.32
N LEU A 359 -7.10 -3.50 18.07
CA LEU A 359 -7.62 -2.19 18.47
C LEU A 359 -8.05 -2.19 19.94
N ALA A 360 -8.69 -3.26 20.42
CA ALA A 360 -9.10 -3.38 21.81
C ALA A 360 -7.92 -3.28 22.79
N ALA A 361 -6.75 -3.79 22.40
CA ALA A 361 -5.52 -3.66 23.18
C ALA A 361 -5.02 -2.21 23.32
N GLN A 362 -5.48 -1.30 22.46
CA GLN A 362 -5.09 0.11 22.42
C GLN A 362 -6.18 1.05 22.97
N MET A 363 -7.37 0.56 23.30
CA MET A 363 -8.52 1.38 23.67
C MET A 363 -9.02 1.04 25.08
N ALA A 364 -9.06 2.02 25.96
CA ALA A 364 -9.37 1.81 27.40
C ALA A 364 -10.76 1.23 27.70
N HIS A 365 -11.73 1.37 26.81
CA HIS A 365 -13.15 0.97 27.04
C HIS A 365 -13.72 0.10 25.91
N ALA A 366 -12.85 -0.53 25.11
CA ALA A 366 -13.29 -1.37 24.01
C ALA A 366 -13.80 -2.74 24.50
N LYS A 367 -14.87 -3.23 23.86
CA LYS A 367 -15.29 -4.62 23.90
C LYS A 367 -14.67 -5.34 22.71
N GLN A 368 -13.79 -6.28 23.01
CA GLN A 368 -13.18 -7.12 21.97
C GLN A 368 -14.25 -8.02 21.33
N VAL A 369 -14.23 -8.10 20.00
CA VAL A 369 -15.04 -8.98 19.17
C VAL A 369 -14.15 -9.79 18.22
N GLY A 370 -14.67 -10.90 17.69
CA GLY A 370 -13.99 -11.70 16.68
C GLY A 370 -14.07 -11.10 15.28
N CYS A 371 -13.31 -11.67 14.35
CA CYS A 371 -13.29 -11.26 12.94
C CYS A 371 -14.69 -11.32 12.31
N ALA A 372 -15.38 -12.45 12.47
CA ALA A 372 -16.73 -12.66 11.94
C ALA A 372 -17.75 -11.70 12.59
N GLU A 373 -17.70 -11.55 13.92
CA GLU A 373 -18.58 -10.62 14.64
C GLU A 373 -18.35 -9.17 14.21
N PHE A 374 -17.11 -8.75 14.00
CA PHE A 374 -16.80 -7.42 13.50
C PHE A 374 -17.41 -7.17 12.12
N GLY A 375 -17.30 -8.14 11.21
CA GLY A 375 -17.98 -8.09 9.92
C GLY A 375 -19.49 -7.91 10.04
N ASN A 376 -20.14 -8.65 10.93
CA ASN A 376 -21.59 -8.55 11.19
C ASN A 376 -21.97 -7.17 11.77
N ILE A 377 -21.19 -6.63 12.70
CA ILE A 377 -21.37 -5.27 13.24
C ILE A 377 -21.32 -4.23 12.12
N LEU A 378 -20.38 -4.39 11.18
CA LEU A 378 -20.29 -3.46 10.04
C LEU A 378 -21.51 -3.56 9.12
N LEU A 379 -22.04 -4.76 8.87
CA LEU A 379 -23.29 -4.96 8.11
C LEU A 379 -24.46 -4.25 8.79
N GLU A 380 -24.62 -4.39 10.10
CA GLU A 380 -25.64 -3.66 10.87
C GLU A 380 -25.45 -2.13 10.84
N ASN A 381 -24.21 -1.69 10.89
CA ASN A 381 -23.89 -0.25 10.85
C ASN A 381 -24.16 0.35 9.48
N LEU A 382 -23.98 -0.39 8.37
CA LEU A 382 -24.30 0.07 7.03
C LEU A 382 -25.77 0.46 6.85
N GLU A 383 -26.68 -0.17 7.59
CA GLU A 383 -28.13 0.17 7.58
C GLU A 383 -28.42 1.49 8.30
N LYS A 384 -27.52 1.97 9.15
CA LYS A 384 -27.69 3.16 10.00
C LYS A 384 -27.03 4.42 9.41
N VAL A 385 -26.16 4.29 8.39
CA VAL A 385 -25.32 5.39 7.88
C VAL A 385 -25.60 5.75 6.43
#